data_eb978d2ab1ff1cde67d48acbae93abf8
#
_entry.id   eb978d2ab1ff1cde67d48acbae93abf8
#
_cell.length_a   1.000
_cell.length_b   1.000
_cell.length_c   1.000
_cell.angle_alpha   90.00
_cell.angle_beta   90.00
_cell.angle_gamma   90.00
#
_symmetry.space_group_name_H-M   'P 1'
#
loop_
_entity.id
_entity.type
_entity.pdbx_description
1 polymer ?
#
loop_
_entity_poly.entity_id
_entity_poly.type
_entity_poly.pdbx_seq_one_letter_code
_entity_poly.pdbx_strand_id
1 'polypeptide(L)' 'MKKYTFTVLIEKDEDGGFVGRVPELIGCSTQGDSIPELLANMREAAAVCIEAYEKDGVPAFAKDYLGTRQLEIAI' A
#
# COMPACT_ATOMS: atom_id res chain seq x y z
N MET A 1 -19.26 4.87 9.67
CA MET A 1 -18.25 4.22 8.81
C MET A 1 -16.98 5.05 8.77
N LYS A 2 -15.87 4.45 9.13
CA LYS A 2 -14.58 5.13 9.07
C LYS A 2 -14.03 5.11 7.65
N LYS A 3 -13.42 6.22 7.24
CA LYS A 3 -12.76 6.32 5.95
C LYS A 3 -11.27 6.47 6.16
N TYR A 4 -10.49 5.79 5.33
CA TYR A 4 -9.03 5.83 5.40
C TYR A 4 -8.49 6.25 4.04
N THR A 5 -7.43 7.03 4.06
CA THR A 5 -6.72 7.43 2.84
C THR A 5 -5.29 6.90 2.93
N PHE A 6 -4.91 6.14 1.94
CA PHE A 6 -3.57 5.54 1.89
C PHE A 6 -2.85 5.92 0.62
N THR A 7 -1.53 5.90 0.71
CA THR A 7 -0.67 5.99 -0.45
C THR A 7 -0.43 4.58 -0.97
N VAL A 8 -0.66 4.37 -2.26
CA VAL A 8 -0.34 3.10 -2.91
C VAL A 8 0.85 3.34 -3.83
N LEU A 9 1.97 2.68 -3.54
CA LEU A 9 3.14 2.71 -4.40
C LEU A 9 2.98 1.62 -5.45
N ILE A 10 3.01 2.01 -6.71
CA ILE A 10 2.77 1.09 -7.83
C ILE A 10 4.07 0.88 -8.60
N GLU A 11 4.45 -0.37 -8.77
CA GLU A 11 5.62 -0.75 -9.55
C GLU A 11 5.19 -1.69 -10.66
N LYS A 12 5.86 -1.61 -11.79
CA LYS A 12 5.61 -2.54 -12.89
C LYS A 12 6.45 -3.79 -12.67
N ASP A 13 5.80 -4.95 -12.75
CA ASP A 13 6.47 -6.23 -12.61
C ASP A 13 7.18 -6.60 -13.91
N GLU A 14 8.21 -7.39 -13.81
CA GLU A 14 8.97 -7.89 -14.97
C GLU A 14 8.08 -8.67 -15.94
N ASP A 15 7.09 -9.36 -15.42
CA ASP A 15 6.16 -10.18 -16.21
C ASP A 15 5.03 -9.38 -16.85
N GLY A 16 5.05 -8.06 -16.73
CA GLY A 16 4.06 -7.18 -17.34
C GLY A 16 2.88 -6.80 -16.47
N GLY A 17 2.78 -7.37 -15.28
CA GLY A 17 1.78 -6.99 -14.31
C GLY A 17 2.21 -5.82 -13.46
N PHE A 18 1.42 -5.51 -12.45
CA PHE A 18 1.68 -4.41 -11.52
C PHE A 18 1.66 -4.92 -10.09
N VAL A 19 2.56 -4.37 -9.28
CA VAL A 19 2.61 -4.65 -7.85
C VAL A 19 2.35 -3.34 -7.11
N GLY A 20 1.51 -3.40 -6.09
CA GLY A 20 1.24 -2.24 -5.25
C GLY A 20 1.51 -2.56 -3.80
N ARG A 21 1.92 -1.56 -3.06
CA ARG A 21 2.07 -1.69 -1.62
C ARG A 21 1.69 -0.39 -0.93
N VAL A 22 1.27 -0.50 0.31
CA VAL A 22 0.87 0.62 1.13
C VAL A 22 1.92 0.78 2.23
N PRO A 23 2.77 1.83 2.14
CA PRO A 23 3.83 2.01 3.15
C PRO A 23 3.29 2.21 4.57
N GLU A 24 2.10 2.80 4.69
CA GLU A 24 1.46 3.03 5.99
C GLU A 24 1.03 1.74 6.69
N LEU A 25 0.87 0.66 5.93
CA LEU A 25 0.43 -0.63 6.45
C LEU A 25 1.51 -1.66 6.18
N ILE A 26 2.24 -2.04 7.21
CA ILE A 26 3.33 -3.01 7.09
C ILE A 26 2.80 -4.35 6.57
N GLY A 27 3.42 -4.87 5.52
CA GLY A 27 3.04 -6.14 4.93
C GLY A 27 1.84 -6.08 3.99
N CYS A 28 1.29 -4.89 3.75
CA CYS A 28 0.15 -4.74 2.84
C CYS A 28 0.64 -4.54 1.41
N SER A 29 0.58 -5.60 0.62
CA SER A 29 0.93 -5.54 -0.80
C SER A 29 0.02 -6.47 -1.59
N THR A 30 -0.11 -6.19 -2.87
CA THR A 30 -0.90 -7.01 -3.78
C THR A 30 -0.41 -6.80 -5.21
N GLN A 31 -1.03 -7.51 -6.14
CA GLN A 31 -0.67 -7.41 -7.55
C GLN A 31 -1.92 -7.45 -8.41
N GLY A 32 -1.77 -7.10 -9.68
CA GLY A 32 -2.84 -7.15 -10.66
C GLY A 32 -2.28 -7.04 -12.06
N ASP A 33 -3.05 -7.44 -13.05
CA ASP A 33 -2.64 -7.39 -14.45
C ASP A 33 -2.85 -6.01 -15.07
N SER A 34 -3.59 -5.15 -14.39
CA SER A 34 -3.82 -3.77 -14.80
C SER A 34 -3.87 -2.90 -13.55
N ILE A 35 -3.75 -1.58 -13.72
CA ILE A 35 -3.84 -0.67 -12.59
C ILE A 35 -5.23 -0.72 -11.94
N PRO A 36 -6.34 -0.68 -12.71
CA PRO A 36 -7.67 -0.82 -12.08
C PRO A 36 -7.83 -2.12 -11.29
N GLU A 37 -7.33 -3.23 -11.81
CA GLU A 37 -7.36 -4.51 -11.11
C GLU A 37 -6.51 -4.47 -9.85
N LEU A 38 -5.31 -3.89 -9.94
CA LEU A 38 -4.42 -3.73 -8.79
C LEU A 38 -5.11 -2.94 -7.68
N LEU A 39 -5.75 -1.82 -8.03
CA LEU A 39 -6.41 -0.98 -7.04
C LEU A 39 -7.61 -1.68 -6.40
N ALA A 40 -8.36 -2.46 -7.18
CA ALA A 40 -9.46 -3.26 -6.64
C ALA A 40 -8.94 -4.30 -5.65
N ASN A 41 -7.85 -4.99 -6.02
CA ASN A 41 -7.23 -5.98 -5.15
C ASN A 41 -6.64 -5.33 -3.90
N MET A 42 -6.06 -4.13 -4.06
CA MET A 42 -5.50 -3.40 -2.93
C MET A 42 -6.56 -2.96 -1.93
N ARG A 43 -7.74 -2.60 -2.42
CA ARG A 43 -8.85 -2.24 -1.54
C ARG A 43 -9.20 -3.38 -0.59
N GLU A 44 -9.26 -4.59 -1.11
CA GLU A 44 -9.53 -5.79 -0.31
C GLU A 44 -8.37 -6.09 0.64
N ALA A 45 -7.14 -6.04 0.14
CA ALA A 45 -5.96 -6.31 0.95
C ALA A 45 -5.82 -5.30 2.10
N ALA A 46 -6.04 -4.03 1.81
CA ALA A 46 -5.95 -2.98 2.82
C ALA A 46 -7.04 -3.15 3.88
N ALA A 47 -8.25 -3.52 3.49
CA ALA A 47 -9.33 -3.75 4.44
C ALA A 47 -8.97 -4.84 5.45
N VAL A 48 -8.36 -5.92 4.98
CA VAL A 48 -7.90 -7.01 5.85
C VAL A 48 -6.80 -6.52 6.79
N CYS A 49 -5.85 -5.75 6.30
CA CYS A 49 -4.77 -5.19 7.12
C CYS A 49 -5.31 -4.25 8.20
N ILE A 50 -6.28 -3.40 7.84
CA ILE A 50 -6.89 -2.48 8.79
C ILE A 50 -7.60 -3.24 9.90
N GLU A 51 -8.38 -4.26 9.54
CA GLU A 51 -9.06 -5.09 10.53
C GLU A 51 -8.07 -5.73 11.50
N ALA A 52 -6.96 -6.24 10.99
CA ALA A 52 -5.95 -6.85 11.83
C ALA A 52 -5.35 -5.84 12.81
N TYR A 53 -5.05 -4.63 12.34
CA TYR A 53 -4.50 -3.59 13.20
C TYR A 53 -5.50 -3.15 14.27
N GLU A 54 -6.75 -2.96 13.91
CA GLU A 54 -7.78 -2.57 14.85
C GLU A 54 -8.02 -3.64 15.91
N LYS A 55 -7.99 -4.90 15.50
CA LYS A 55 -8.16 -6.02 16.41
C LYS A 55 -7.03 -6.10 17.43
N ASP A 56 -5.81 -5.76 17.03
CA ASP A 56 -4.66 -5.77 17.92
C ASP A 56 -4.53 -4.48 18.73
N GLY A 57 -5.43 -3.53 18.54
CA GLY A 57 -5.38 -2.25 19.23
C GLY A 57 -4.32 -1.30 18.70
N VAL A 58 -3.76 -1.57 17.53
CA VAL A 58 -2.74 -0.73 16.90
C VAL A 58 -3.44 0.22 15.94
N PRO A 59 -3.10 1.54 15.96
CA PRO A 59 -3.66 2.47 14.98
C PRO A 59 -3.32 2.03 13.57
N ALA A 60 -4.30 2.13 12.66
CA ALA A 60 -4.10 1.74 11.27
C ALA A 60 -3.10 2.66 10.55
N PHE A 61 -2.94 3.89 11.06
CA PHE A 61 -2.02 4.85 10.50
C PHE A 61 -0.97 5.20 11.53
N ALA A 62 0.27 4.88 11.22
CA ALA A 62 1.37 5.20 12.10
C ALA A 62 2.28 6.29 11.53
N LYS A 63 2.04 6.75 10.30
CA LYS A 63 2.97 7.64 9.63
C LYS A 63 2.27 8.73 8.85
N ASP A 64 2.80 9.96 8.96
CA ASP A 64 2.40 11.09 8.13
C ASP A 64 3.51 11.30 7.10
N TYR A 65 3.18 11.12 5.83
CA TYR A 65 4.14 11.34 4.77
C TYR A 65 4.05 12.78 4.27
N LEU A 66 5.18 13.48 4.32
CA LEU A 66 5.27 14.87 3.87
C LEU A 66 5.67 14.98 2.41
N GLY A 67 5.96 13.87 1.77
CA GLY A 67 6.34 13.84 0.37
C GLY A 67 7.39 12.78 0.11
N THR A 68 7.88 12.76 -1.11
CA THR A 68 8.93 11.83 -1.50
C THR A 68 10.11 12.61 -2.06
N ARG A 69 11.30 12.05 -1.89
CA ARG A 69 12.54 12.61 -2.44
C ARG A 69 13.32 11.49 -3.08
N GLN A 70 14.06 11.84 -4.11
CA GLN A 70 15.00 10.92 -4.71
C GLN A 70 16.40 11.32 -4.28
N LEU A 71 17.19 10.32 -3.90
CA LEU A 71 18.57 10.54 -3.49
C LEU A 71 19.46 9.67 -4.37
N GLU A 72 20.41 10.30 -5.04
CA GLU A 72 21.39 9.58 -5.84
C GLU A 72 22.62 9.30 -4.99
N ILE A 73 23.01 8.04 -4.91
CA ILE A 73 24.16 7.62 -4.11
C ILE A 73 25.13 6.88 -5.02
N ALA A 74 26.35 7.36 -5.06
CA ALA A 74 27.43 6.70 -5.78
C ALA A 74 28.24 5.88 -4.79
N ILE A 75 28.39 4.60 -5.06
CA ILE A 75 29.12 3.67 -4.21
C ILE A 75 30.33 3.13 -4.96
#